data_29e107560dd79782130cb2ae0e878bf4
#
_entry.id   29e107560dd79782130cb2ae0e878bf4
#
_cell.length_a   1.000
_cell.length_b   1.000
_cell.length_c   1.000
_cell.angle_alpha   90.00
_cell.angle_beta   90.00
_cell.angle_gamma   90.00
#
_symmetry.space_group_name_H-M   'P 1'
#
loop_
_entity.id
_entity.type
_entity.pdbx_description
1 polymer ?
#
loop_
_entity_poly.entity_id
_entity_poly.type
_entity_poly.pdbx_seq_one_letter_code
_entity_poly.pdbx_strand_id
1 'polypeptide(L)'
;MREELQALKEQALAELGAVTTPDELKDLRIKYLGKKGPMTEILRGMGALPAEERPKIGQIVNEVKSALETAINAKTEVLEAESLKARLANEKVDITLPGRTQNCGHLHPVTLTLREIKKIFMRMGFDVMEGPEIESDYYNFEALNLPQDHPARDMQDTFYITEKFLLRTQTSPVQARTMQACEPDTPIRMIAPGTVYRNDYDATHSPMFHQVEGLVLGENISLADLKGTLETFCKEMFGGSVEIRLRPSYFPFTEPSAEVDISCVICGGKGCRV
;
A
#
# COMPACT_ATOMS: atom_id res chain seq x y z
N MET A 1 -35.86 -64.93 21.69
CA MET A 1 -34.71 -64.36 20.96
C MET A 1 -35.05 -63.80 19.55
N ARG A 2 -35.72 -64.58 18.66
CA ARG A 2 -36.09 -64.07 17.32
C ARG A 2 -37.12 -62.92 17.36
N GLU A 3 -38.13 -63.07 18.18
CA GLU A 3 -39.17 -62.07 18.42
C GLU A 3 -38.57 -60.82 19.10
N GLU A 4 -37.66 -60.99 20.05
CA GLU A 4 -36.98 -59.90 20.75
C GLU A 4 -36.09 -59.09 19.81
N LEU A 5 -35.37 -59.74 18.85
CA LEU A 5 -34.59 -59.05 17.83
C LEU A 5 -35.47 -58.24 16.84
N GLN A 6 -36.62 -58.80 16.52
CA GLN A 6 -37.57 -58.12 15.64
C GLN A 6 -38.18 -56.87 16.36
N ALA A 7 -38.61 -57.05 17.63
CA ALA A 7 -39.12 -55.96 18.45
C ALA A 7 -38.06 -54.86 18.68
N LEU A 8 -36.79 -55.25 18.92
CA LEU A 8 -35.68 -54.34 19.06
C LEU A 8 -35.44 -53.50 17.76
N LYS A 9 -35.49 -54.18 16.58
CA LYS A 9 -35.39 -53.52 15.29
C LYS A 9 -36.49 -52.45 15.09
N GLU A 10 -37.73 -52.85 15.36
CA GLU A 10 -38.91 -51.96 15.24
C GLU A 10 -38.83 -50.76 16.19
N GLN A 11 -38.43 -51.02 17.44
CA GLN A 11 -38.21 -49.95 18.40
C GLN A 11 -37.08 -49.00 17.97
N ALA A 12 -35.95 -49.51 17.54
CA ALA A 12 -34.82 -48.69 17.09
C ALA A 12 -35.16 -47.86 15.83
N LEU A 13 -35.92 -48.43 14.89
CA LEU A 13 -36.38 -47.71 13.70
C LEU A 13 -37.44 -46.63 14.06
N ALA A 14 -38.30 -46.88 15.03
CA ALA A 14 -39.30 -45.91 15.52
C ALA A 14 -38.58 -44.73 16.21
N GLU A 15 -37.62 -45.03 17.10
CA GLU A 15 -36.80 -43.98 17.74
C GLU A 15 -35.97 -43.21 16.70
N LEU A 16 -35.40 -43.86 15.67
CA LEU A 16 -34.66 -43.21 14.59
C LEU A 16 -35.55 -42.23 13.81
N GLY A 17 -36.83 -42.56 13.63
CA GLY A 17 -37.80 -41.67 12.99
C GLY A 17 -37.98 -40.33 13.73
N ALA A 18 -37.92 -40.37 15.05
CA ALA A 18 -38.13 -39.23 15.92
C ALA A 18 -36.88 -38.34 16.11
N VAL A 19 -35.69 -38.80 15.68
CA VAL A 19 -34.42 -38.07 15.79
C VAL A 19 -34.43 -36.86 14.89
N THR A 20 -34.13 -35.71 15.45
CA THR A 20 -34.08 -34.41 14.75
C THR A 20 -32.70 -33.76 14.72
N THR A 21 -31.78 -34.21 15.57
CA THR A 21 -30.45 -33.64 15.68
C THR A 21 -29.33 -34.66 15.45
N PRO A 22 -28.16 -34.26 14.92
CA PRO A 22 -27.01 -35.15 14.73
C PRO A 22 -26.50 -35.77 16.05
N ASP A 23 -26.62 -35.07 17.16
CA ASP A 23 -26.17 -35.56 18.47
C ASP A 23 -27.08 -36.66 19.01
N GLU A 24 -28.42 -36.46 18.91
CA GLU A 24 -29.39 -37.52 19.23
C GLU A 24 -29.15 -38.78 18.38
N LEU A 25 -28.74 -38.62 17.11
CA LEU A 25 -28.43 -39.74 16.22
C LEU A 25 -27.21 -40.52 16.69
N LYS A 26 -26.16 -39.82 17.16
CA LYS A 26 -24.96 -40.44 17.74
C LYS A 26 -25.32 -41.22 19.02
N ASP A 27 -26.10 -40.62 19.86
CA ASP A 27 -26.54 -41.28 21.10
C ASP A 27 -27.37 -42.54 20.82
N LEU A 28 -28.26 -42.49 19.84
CA LEU A 28 -29.04 -43.62 19.40
C LEU A 28 -28.15 -44.74 18.81
N ARG A 29 -27.16 -44.37 18.03
CA ARG A 29 -26.16 -45.33 17.50
C ARG A 29 -25.38 -46.00 18.64
N ILE A 30 -24.98 -45.24 19.66
CA ILE A 30 -24.26 -45.78 20.81
C ILE A 30 -25.19 -46.69 21.64
N LYS A 31 -26.47 -46.27 21.82
CA LYS A 31 -27.49 -47.02 22.56
C LYS A 31 -27.71 -48.41 21.96
N TYR A 32 -27.88 -48.53 20.63
CA TYR A 32 -28.23 -49.79 19.99
C TYR A 32 -27.04 -50.60 19.49
N LEU A 33 -26.02 -49.91 18.91
CA LEU A 33 -24.84 -50.58 18.29
C LEU A 33 -23.57 -50.49 19.15
N GLY A 34 -23.63 -49.87 20.30
CA GLY A 34 -22.50 -49.70 21.20
C GLY A 34 -22.09 -50.98 21.89
N LYS A 35 -20.88 -51.01 22.49
CA LYS A 35 -20.30 -52.18 23.20
C LYS A 35 -21.15 -52.73 24.35
N LYS A 36 -22.01 -51.92 24.91
CA LYS A 36 -22.96 -52.23 26.00
C LYS A 36 -24.44 -52.20 25.55
N GLY A 37 -24.66 -52.05 24.23
CA GLY A 37 -26.01 -52.00 23.68
C GLY A 37 -26.68 -53.36 23.61
N PRO A 38 -28.06 -53.39 23.52
CA PRO A 38 -28.85 -54.58 23.48
C PRO A 38 -28.47 -55.58 22.38
N MET A 39 -27.99 -55.07 21.22
CA MET A 39 -27.47 -55.93 20.15
C MET A 39 -26.25 -56.75 20.60
N THR A 40 -25.36 -56.10 21.39
CA THR A 40 -24.14 -56.75 21.86
C THR A 40 -24.46 -57.77 23.00
N GLU A 41 -25.47 -57.48 23.81
CA GLU A 41 -25.95 -58.40 24.85
C GLU A 41 -26.56 -59.66 24.25
N ILE A 42 -27.39 -59.52 23.22
CA ILE A 42 -27.97 -60.67 22.50
C ILE A 42 -26.87 -61.52 21.85
N LEU A 43 -25.84 -60.91 21.24
CA LEU A 43 -24.66 -61.59 20.67
C LEU A 43 -23.89 -62.38 21.74
N ARG A 44 -23.74 -61.86 22.95
CA ARG A 44 -23.12 -62.58 24.08
C ARG A 44 -23.95 -63.74 24.58
N GLY A 45 -25.29 -63.57 24.59
CA GLY A 45 -26.21 -64.64 24.96
C GLY A 45 -26.26 -65.83 24.00
N MET A 46 -25.82 -65.65 22.76
CA MET A 46 -25.76 -66.71 21.74
C MET A 46 -24.82 -67.88 22.15
N GLY A 47 -23.85 -67.65 23.03
CA GLY A 47 -22.97 -68.69 23.56
C GLY A 47 -23.68 -69.81 24.33
N ALA A 48 -24.88 -69.56 24.87
CA ALA A 48 -25.70 -70.52 25.64
C ALA A 48 -26.64 -71.39 24.77
N LEU A 49 -26.70 -71.14 23.46
CA LEU A 49 -27.59 -71.85 22.54
C LEU A 49 -26.99 -73.12 21.94
N PRO A 50 -27.83 -74.12 21.53
CA PRO A 50 -27.40 -75.31 20.83
C PRO A 50 -26.66 -74.97 19.53
N ALA A 51 -25.66 -75.80 19.16
CA ALA A 51 -24.78 -75.55 18.02
C ALA A 51 -25.49 -75.41 16.66
N GLU A 52 -26.66 -76.03 16.51
CA GLU A 52 -27.48 -76.00 15.27
C GLU A 52 -28.26 -74.72 15.07
N GLU A 53 -28.57 -73.98 16.13
CA GLU A 53 -29.35 -72.73 16.09
C GLU A 53 -28.47 -71.45 15.99
N ARG A 54 -27.20 -71.52 16.42
CA ARG A 54 -26.28 -70.39 16.43
C ARG A 54 -26.11 -69.74 15.06
N PRO A 55 -25.91 -70.50 13.94
CA PRO A 55 -25.74 -69.84 12.62
C PRO A 55 -26.98 -69.14 12.15
N LYS A 56 -28.17 -69.64 12.43
CA LYS A 56 -29.47 -69.03 12.04
C LYS A 56 -29.72 -67.72 12.78
N ILE A 57 -29.43 -67.69 14.07
CA ILE A 57 -29.61 -66.48 14.90
C ILE A 57 -28.51 -65.46 14.57
N GLY A 58 -27.26 -65.89 14.33
CA GLY A 58 -26.18 -65.03 13.90
C GLY A 58 -26.47 -64.30 12.56
N GLN A 59 -27.11 -65.01 11.63
CA GLN A 59 -27.53 -64.41 10.36
C GLN A 59 -28.62 -63.32 10.59
N ILE A 60 -29.61 -63.60 11.42
CA ILE A 60 -30.68 -62.63 11.76
C ILE A 60 -30.10 -61.39 12.46
N VAL A 61 -29.17 -61.58 13.42
CA VAL A 61 -28.50 -60.47 14.12
C VAL A 61 -27.72 -59.61 13.12
N ASN A 62 -27.00 -60.19 12.20
CA ASN A 62 -26.28 -59.46 11.17
C ASN A 62 -27.23 -58.71 10.22
N GLU A 63 -28.33 -59.32 9.83
CA GLU A 63 -29.37 -58.64 9.00
C GLU A 63 -29.99 -57.44 9.73
N VAL A 64 -30.34 -57.57 11.01
CA VAL A 64 -30.89 -56.47 11.85
C VAL A 64 -29.82 -55.36 12.02
N LYS A 65 -28.57 -55.77 12.32
CA LYS A 65 -27.47 -54.79 12.45
C LYS A 65 -27.23 -54.03 11.18
N SER A 66 -27.14 -54.70 10.04
CA SER A 66 -26.95 -54.07 8.71
C SER A 66 -28.12 -53.15 8.35
N ALA A 67 -29.37 -53.58 8.65
CA ALA A 67 -30.55 -52.77 8.42
C ALA A 67 -30.54 -51.46 9.28
N LEU A 68 -30.16 -51.57 10.55
CA LEU A 68 -30.04 -50.39 11.43
C LEU A 68 -28.87 -49.48 11.02
N GLU A 69 -27.71 -50.03 10.66
CA GLU A 69 -26.58 -49.22 10.15
C GLU A 69 -26.95 -48.45 8.88
N THR A 70 -27.62 -49.14 7.94
CA THR A 70 -28.12 -48.50 6.71
C THR A 70 -29.10 -47.40 7.01
N ALA A 71 -30.08 -47.63 7.90
CA ALA A 71 -31.06 -46.60 8.27
C ALA A 71 -30.47 -45.42 9.03
N ILE A 72 -29.49 -45.65 9.92
CA ILE A 72 -28.75 -44.59 10.62
C ILE A 72 -27.94 -43.76 9.64
N ASN A 73 -27.22 -44.39 8.71
CA ASN A 73 -26.41 -43.67 7.71
C ASN A 73 -27.31 -42.82 6.79
N ALA A 74 -28.42 -43.35 6.31
CA ALA A 74 -29.37 -42.59 5.49
C ALA A 74 -29.93 -41.36 6.26
N LYS A 75 -30.28 -41.54 7.58
CA LYS A 75 -30.72 -40.41 8.40
C LYS A 75 -29.60 -39.40 8.64
N THR A 76 -28.35 -39.83 8.80
CA THR A 76 -27.18 -38.96 8.93
C THR A 76 -27.06 -38.03 7.71
N GLU A 77 -27.10 -38.59 6.50
CA GLU A 77 -27.04 -37.81 5.26
C GLU A 77 -28.17 -36.78 5.18
N VAL A 78 -29.38 -37.14 5.56
CA VAL A 78 -30.52 -36.20 5.57
C VAL A 78 -30.31 -35.06 6.55
N LEU A 79 -29.91 -35.36 7.79
CA LEU A 79 -29.69 -34.33 8.82
C LEU A 79 -28.50 -33.43 8.50
N GLU A 80 -27.42 -33.97 7.93
CA GLU A 80 -26.29 -33.19 7.48
C GLU A 80 -26.68 -32.24 6.33
N ALA A 81 -27.45 -32.73 5.36
CA ALA A 81 -27.94 -31.93 4.24
C ALA A 81 -28.88 -30.79 4.73
N GLU A 82 -29.77 -31.08 5.67
CA GLU A 82 -30.66 -30.09 6.27
C GLU A 82 -29.88 -29.04 7.08
N SER A 83 -28.92 -29.48 7.89
CA SER A 83 -28.03 -28.60 8.65
C SER A 83 -27.22 -27.68 7.72
N LEU A 84 -26.64 -28.26 6.66
CA LEU A 84 -25.90 -27.47 5.64
C LEU A 84 -26.81 -26.45 4.95
N LYS A 85 -28.03 -26.86 4.57
CA LYS A 85 -29.01 -25.96 3.93
C LYS A 85 -29.42 -24.83 4.86
N ALA A 86 -29.66 -25.11 6.14
CA ALA A 86 -29.99 -24.10 7.16
C ALA A 86 -28.81 -23.12 7.36
N ARG A 87 -27.59 -23.64 7.43
CA ARG A 87 -26.37 -22.81 7.53
C ARG A 87 -26.21 -21.90 6.33
N LEU A 88 -26.31 -22.43 5.12
CA LEU A 88 -26.19 -21.65 3.88
C LEU A 88 -27.31 -20.60 3.76
N ALA A 89 -28.51 -20.88 4.25
CA ALA A 89 -29.60 -19.90 4.28
C ALA A 89 -29.35 -18.73 5.24
N ASN A 90 -28.64 -18.99 6.33
CA ASN A 90 -28.32 -18.00 7.37
C ASN A 90 -27.01 -17.24 7.06
N GLU A 91 -26.07 -17.85 6.37
CA GLU A 91 -24.81 -17.25 5.94
C GLU A 91 -25.03 -16.39 4.66
N LYS A 92 -25.80 -15.31 4.78
CA LYS A 92 -25.97 -14.36 3.67
C LYS A 92 -24.74 -13.46 3.59
N VAL A 93 -23.95 -13.65 2.56
CA VAL A 93 -22.85 -12.74 2.21
C VAL A 93 -23.38 -11.73 1.20
N ASP A 94 -23.28 -10.45 1.54
CA ASP A 94 -23.58 -9.38 0.59
C ASP A 94 -22.43 -9.26 -0.42
N ILE A 95 -22.64 -9.80 -1.61
CA ILE A 95 -21.67 -9.78 -2.70
C ILE A 95 -21.53 -8.40 -3.39
N THR A 96 -22.39 -7.44 -3.02
CA THR A 96 -22.31 -6.06 -3.54
C THR A 96 -21.34 -5.21 -2.74
N LEU A 97 -20.95 -5.66 -1.54
CA LEU A 97 -19.91 -4.99 -0.77
C LEU A 97 -18.58 -5.05 -1.51
N PRO A 98 -17.84 -3.92 -1.56
CA PRO A 98 -16.53 -3.90 -2.17
C PRO A 98 -15.59 -4.88 -1.44
N GLY A 99 -14.83 -5.63 -2.20
CA GLY A 99 -13.79 -6.50 -1.65
C GLY A 99 -12.73 -5.72 -0.88
N ARG A 100 -11.84 -6.41 -0.17
CA ARG A 100 -10.69 -5.77 0.45
C ARG A 100 -9.84 -5.12 -0.66
N THR A 101 -9.82 -3.79 -0.67
CA THR A 101 -8.88 -3.05 -1.50
C THR A 101 -7.47 -3.28 -0.98
N GLN A 102 -6.56 -3.67 -1.85
CA GLN A 102 -5.14 -3.65 -1.49
C GLN A 102 -4.74 -2.19 -1.30
N ASN A 103 -4.14 -1.87 -0.15
CA ASN A 103 -3.53 -0.56 0.07
C ASN A 103 -2.30 -0.46 -0.85
N CYS A 104 -2.50 0.14 -2.02
CA CYS A 104 -1.37 0.51 -2.85
C CYS A 104 -0.63 1.67 -2.17
N GLY A 105 0.68 1.54 -2.04
CA GLY A 105 1.51 2.64 -1.57
C GLY A 105 1.41 3.84 -2.51
N HIS A 106 1.47 5.04 -1.96
CA HIS A 106 1.47 6.30 -2.70
C HIS A 106 2.81 7.00 -2.54
N LEU A 107 3.23 7.71 -3.57
CA LEU A 107 4.42 8.53 -3.49
C LEU A 107 4.16 9.76 -2.60
N HIS A 108 5.19 10.20 -1.89
CA HIS A 108 5.12 11.43 -1.11
C HIS A 108 4.80 12.63 -2.02
N PRO A 109 4.00 13.63 -1.59
CA PRO A 109 3.63 14.79 -2.40
C PRO A 109 4.83 15.54 -3.00
N VAL A 110 5.91 15.73 -2.22
CA VAL A 110 7.16 16.36 -2.73
C VAL A 110 7.75 15.55 -3.89
N THR A 111 7.77 14.22 -3.80
CA THR A 111 8.27 13.35 -4.88
C THR A 111 7.41 13.49 -6.15
N LEU A 112 6.09 13.57 -5.99
CA LEU A 112 5.18 13.79 -7.13
C LEU A 112 5.42 15.15 -7.77
N THR A 113 5.54 16.20 -6.96
CA THR A 113 5.82 17.57 -7.44
C THR A 113 7.16 17.65 -8.18
N LEU A 114 8.24 17.09 -7.61
CA LEU A 114 9.54 17.06 -8.26
C LEU A 114 9.53 16.27 -9.59
N ARG A 115 8.78 15.17 -9.65
CA ARG A 115 8.58 14.42 -10.90
C ARG A 115 7.89 15.25 -11.97
N GLU A 116 6.86 16.01 -11.59
CA GLU A 116 6.13 16.86 -12.53
C GLU A 116 7.02 18.02 -13.01
N ILE A 117 7.75 18.68 -12.11
CA ILE A 117 8.71 19.72 -12.48
C ILE A 117 9.76 19.18 -13.47
N LYS A 118 10.41 18.06 -13.14
CA LYS A 118 11.40 17.41 -14.04
C LYS A 118 10.78 17.13 -15.41
N LYS A 119 9.58 16.61 -15.48
CA LYS A 119 8.87 16.28 -16.72
C LYS A 119 8.56 17.52 -17.57
N ILE A 120 8.14 18.62 -16.94
CA ILE A 120 7.89 19.89 -17.65
C ILE A 120 9.18 20.40 -18.26
N PHE A 121 10.24 20.52 -17.48
CA PHE A 121 11.53 21.02 -17.98
C PHE A 121 12.17 20.13 -19.05
N MET A 122 12.10 18.80 -18.91
CA MET A 122 12.56 17.87 -19.95
C MET A 122 11.82 18.08 -21.29
N ARG A 123 10.51 18.34 -21.24
CA ARG A 123 9.73 18.69 -22.45
C ARG A 123 10.16 20.01 -23.08
N MET A 124 10.70 20.93 -22.29
CA MET A 124 11.24 22.18 -22.73
C MET A 124 12.72 22.07 -23.21
N GLY A 125 13.27 20.84 -23.24
CA GLY A 125 14.64 20.57 -23.70
C GLY A 125 15.71 20.85 -22.63
N PHE A 126 15.38 20.75 -21.35
CA PHE A 126 16.34 20.85 -20.26
C PHE A 126 16.82 19.46 -19.83
N ASP A 127 18.10 19.31 -19.59
CA ASP A 127 18.70 18.15 -18.94
C ASP A 127 18.49 18.23 -17.42
N VAL A 128 18.34 17.08 -16.77
CA VAL A 128 18.23 16.99 -15.31
C VAL A 128 19.59 16.57 -14.77
N MET A 129 20.25 17.48 -14.06
CA MET A 129 21.58 17.25 -13.48
C MET A 129 21.45 17.08 -11.96
N GLU A 130 22.25 16.17 -11.42
CA GLU A 130 22.26 15.88 -9.96
C GLU A 130 23.69 16.04 -9.42
N GLY A 131 23.81 16.36 -8.15
CA GLY A 131 25.11 16.52 -7.46
C GLY A 131 25.02 16.10 -6.00
N PRO A 132 26.16 16.03 -5.30
CA PRO A 132 26.24 15.58 -3.93
C PRO A 132 25.54 16.55 -2.97
N GLU A 133 24.92 16.02 -1.92
CA GLU A 133 24.33 16.82 -0.83
C GLU A 133 25.40 17.30 0.17
N ILE A 134 26.44 16.49 0.39
CA ILE A 134 27.63 16.89 1.13
C ILE A 134 28.57 17.51 0.10
N GLU A 135 28.74 18.81 0.18
CA GLU A 135 29.46 19.59 -0.81
C GLU A 135 30.72 20.23 -0.21
N SER A 136 31.68 20.54 -1.07
CA SER A 136 32.84 21.32 -0.64
C SER A 136 32.47 22.81 -0.55
N ASP A 137 33.13 23.51 0.35
CA ASP A 137 33.00 24.96 0.51
C ASP A 137 33.29 25.69 -0.83
N TYR A 138 34.27 25.21 -1.56
CA TYR A 138 34.58 25.72 -2.88
C TYR A 138 33.39 25.78 -3.83
N TYR A 139 32.68 24.66 -4.03
CA TYR A 139 31.55 24.63 -4.94
C TYR A 139 30.29 25.32 -4.40
N ASN A 140 30.11 25.31 -3.07
CA ASN A 140 28.96 25.95 -2.48
C ASN A 140 29.07 27.48 -2.41
N PHE A 141 30.27 28.01 -2.41
CA PHE A 141 30.53 29.43 -2.26
C PHE A 141 31.57 30.02 -3.23
N GLU A 142 32.82 29.58 -3.20
CA GLU A 142 33.90 30.23 -3.97
C GLU A 142 33.68 30.18 -5.48
N ALA A 143 33.28 29.03 -6.02
CA ALA A 143 32.96 28.86 -7.43
C ALA A 143 31.73 29.68 -7.88
N LEU A 144 30.93 30.18 -6.94
CA LEU A 144 29.81 31.08 -7.18
C LEU A 144 30.15 32.55 -6.87
N ASN A 145 31.42 32.88 -6.85
CA ASN A 145 31.93 34.23 -6.57
C ASN A 145 31.64 34.76 -5.16
N LEU A 146 31.61 33.88 -4.17
CA LEU A 146 31.53 34.22 -2.76
C LEU A 146 32.83 33.78 -2.06
N PRO A 147 33.88 34.60 -2.05
CA PRO A 147 35.15 34.33 -1.35
C PRO A 147 34.93 34.24 0.17
N GLN A 148 35.93 33.76 0.91
CA GLN A 148 35.82 33.42 2.34
C GLN A 148 35.40 34.61 3.21
N ASP A 149 35.75 35.80 2.86
CA ASP A 149 35.48 37.07 3.61
C ASP A 149 34.25 37.82 3.06
N HIS A 150 33.44 37.20 2.19
CA HIS A 150 32.28 37.86 1.62
C HIS A 150 31.11 37.89 2.67
N PRO A 151 30.51 39.06 2.97
CA PRO A 151 29.45 39.18 4.00
C PRO A 151 28.22 38.30 3.74
N ALA A 152 27.94 37.96 2.50
CA ALA A 152 26.81 37.08 2.17
C ALA A 152 26.97 35.64 2.69
N ARG A 153 28.18 35.22 3.07
CA ARG A 153 28.36 33.90 3.73
C ARG A 153 27.77 33.88 5.14
N ASP A 154 27.94 34.97 5.88
CA ASP A 154 27.42 35.11 7.26
C ASP A 154 25.88 35.17 7.27
N MET A 155 25.28 35.55 6.14
CA MET A 155 23.81 35.57 5.99
C MET A 155 23.21 34.20 5.69
N GLN A 156 24.04 33.19 5.40
CA GLN A 156 23.57 31.84 5.11
C GLN A 156 23.94 30.92 6.28
N ASP A 157 22.97 30.64 7.15
CA ASP A 157 23.11 29.67 8.22
C ASP A 157 23.41 28.28 7.66
N THR A 158 24.69 27.86 7.73
CA THR A 158 25.22 26.69 7.06
C THR A 158 25.56 25.58 8.02
N PHE A 159 25.19 24.35 7.72
CA PHE A 159 25.65 23.18 8.44
C PHE A 159 27.01 22.72 7.93
N TYR A 160 28.08 23.06 8.63
CA TYR A 160 29.43 22.56 8.36
C TYR A 160 29.65 21.18 8.99
N ILE A 161 30.16 20.24 8.22
CA ILE A 161 30.58 18.91 8.67
C ILE A 161 32.06 18.99 9.11
N THR A 162 32.87 19.68 8.31
CA THR A 162 34.27 20.02 8.58
C THR A 162 34.52 21.42 8.05
N GLU A 163 35.70 21.97 8.27
CA GLU A 163 36.10 23.27 7.69
C GLU A 163 36.00 23.35 6.14
N LYS A 164 36.02 22.20 5.46
CA LYS A 164 36.02 22.13 4.00
C LYS A 164 34.75 21.54 3.39
N PHE A 165 33.92 20.88 4.20
CA PHE A 165 32.72 20.21 3.74
C PHE A 165 31.51 20.63 4.57
N LEU A 166 30.40 20.79 3.87
CA LEU A 166 29.13 21.27 4.41
C LEU A 166 27.95 20.54 3.79
N LEU A 167 26.78 20.66 4.36
CA LEU A 167 25.52 20.34 3.69
C LEU A 167 25.16 21.50 2.77
N ARG A 168 24.99 21.25 1.47
CA ARG A 168 24.76 22.32 0.47
C ARG A 168 23.56 23.17 0.85
N THR A 169 23.71 24.47 0.79
CA THR A 169 22.67 25.47 1.12
C THR A 169 21.75 25.78 -0.06
N GLN A 170 22.14 25.33 -1.26
CA GLN A 170 21.48 25.54 -2.55
C GLN A 170 21.90 24.46 -3.53
N THR A 171 21.23 24.36 -4.68
CA THR A 171 21.61 23.42 -5.74
C THR A 171 22.56 24.04 -6.77
N SER A 172 22.96 25.29 -6.62
CA SER A 172 23.92 26.01 -7.50
C SER A 172 25.29 25.33 -7.68
N PRO A 173 25.84 24.58 -6.69
CA PRO A 173 27.04 23.78 -6.91
C PRO A 173 26.96 22.85 -8.13
N VAL A 174 25.78 22.34 -8.46
CA VAL A 174 25.55 21.48 -9.62
C VAL A 174 25.79 22.27 -10.93
N GLN A 175 25.39 23.55 -10.95
CA GLN A 175 25.65 24.42 -12.10
C GLN A 175 27.17 24.60 -12.33
N ALA A 176 27.91 24.91 -11.27
CA ALA A 176 29.36 25.06 -11.34
C ALA A 176 30.05 23.78 -11.82
N ARG A 177 29.66 22.64 -11.29
CA ARG A 177 30.17 21.32 -11.69
C ARG A 177 29.83 21.00 -13.14
N THR A 178 28.62 21.29 -13.59
CA THR A 178 28.24 21.08 -15.00
C THR A 178 29.01 21.94 -15.94
N MET A 179 29.15 23.24 -15.64
CA MET A 179 29.98 24.15 -16.47
C MET A 179 31.44 23.71 -16.55
N GLN A 180 32.03 23.23 -15.44
CA GLN A 180 33.43 22.74 -15.45
C GLN A 180 33.59 21.41 -16.20
N ALA A 181 32.57 20.62 -16.31
CA ALA A 181 32.58 19.33 -17.02
C ALA A 181 32.31 19.47 -18.52
N CYS A 182 31.75 20.58 -18.96
CA CYS A 182 31.48 20.84 -20.37
C CYS A 182 32.72 21.42 -21.11
N GLU A 183 32.83 21.12 -22.39
CA GLU A 183 33.78 21.79 -23.26
C GLU A 183 33.45 23.29 -23.34
N PRO A 184 34.49 24.16 -23.51
CA PRO A 184 34.27 25.59 -23.70
C PRO A 184 33.25 25.88 -24.82
N ASP A 185 32.48 26.91 -24.66
CA ASP A 185 31.45 27.38 -25.60
C ASP A 185 30.30 26.39 -25.88
N THR A 186 30.19 25.31 -25.10
CA THR A 186 29.04 24.38 -25.19
C THR A 186 27.80 25.03 -24.59
N PRO A 187 26.69 25.14 -25.35
CA PRO A 187 25.42 25.60 -24.79
C PRO A 187 24.91 24.64 -23.71
N ILE A 188 24.47 25.18 -22.57
CA ILE A 188 23.93 24.43 -21.46
C ILE A 188 22.46 24.81 -21.26
N ARG A 189 21.61 23.83 -21.09
CA ARG A 189 20.22 23.99 -20.70
C ARG A 189 19.86 22.89 -19.71
N MET A 190 19.88 23.21 -18.42
CA MET A 190 19.73 22.21 -17.38
C MET A 190 18.88 22.70 -16.22
N ILE A 191 18.33 21.75 -15.46
CA ILE A 191 17.81 21.96 -14.11
C ILE A 191 18.58 21.11 -13.10
N ALA A 192 18.71 21.64 -11.88
CA ALA A 192 19.33 20.95 -10.75
C ALA A 192 18.32 20.83 -9.59
N PRO A 193 17.49 19.79 -9.58
CA PRO A 193 16.60 19.50 -8.46
C PRO A 193 17.35 18.81 -7.33
N GLY A 194 17.07 19.15 -6.09
CA GLY A 194 17.68 18.46 -4.95
C GLY A 194 17.26 18.97 -3.60
N THR A 195 17.66 18.22 -2.57
CA THR A 195 17.55 18.60 -1.17
C THR A 195 18.63 19.59 -0.82
N VAL A 196 18.30 20.59 -0.03
CA VAL A 196 19.20 21.62 0.48
C VAL A 196 18.97 21.85 1.97
N TYR A 197 19.95 22.45 2.64
CA TYR A 197 19.98 22.52 4.10
C TYR A 197 20.37 23.92 4.56
N ARG A 198 19.62 24.45 5.52
CA ARG A 198 19.95 25.72 6.21
C ARG A 198 19.67 25.58 7.68
N ASN A 199 20.57 26.13 8.49
CA ASN A 199 20.46 26.05 9.95
C ASN A 199 19.55 27.18 10.50
N ASP A 200 18.30 27.18 10.04
CA ASP A 200 17.31 28.15 10.49
C ASP A 200 16.64 27.66 11.80
N TYR A 201 16.54 28.53 12.79
CA TYR A 201 15.98 28.23 14.12
C TYR A 201 14.64 28.95 14.35
N ASP A 202 13.74 28.94 13.39
CA ASP A 202 12.42 29.49 13.58
C ASP A 202 11.29 28.46 13.33
N ALA A 203 10.09 28.77 13.80
CA ALA A 203 8.94 27.87 13.71
C ALA A 203 8.36 27.74 12.28
N THR A 204 8.80 28.57 11.35
CA THR A 204 8.24 28.66 9.99
C THR A 204 9.16 28.06 8.93
N HIS A 205 10.43 27.82 9.25
CA HIS A 205 11.41 27.27 8.32
C HIS A 205 11.80 25.84 8.70
N SER A 206 11.92 24.99 7.71
CA SER A 206 12.48 23.64 7.87
C SER A 206 13.98 23.69 7.60
N PRO A 207 14.81 23.06 8.43
CA PRO A 207 16.26 22.99 8.19
C PRO A 207 16.62 22.21 6.94
N MET A 208 15.69 21.45 6.38
CA MET A 208 15.81 20.71 5.13
C MET A 208 14.62 21.02 4.24
N PHE A 209 14.88 21.41 3.00
CA PHE A 209 13.86 21.67 2.00
C PHE A 209 14.36 21.27 0.60
N HIS A 210 13.48 21.40 -0.40
CA HIS A 210 13.80 21.04 -1.76
C HIS A 210 13.88 22.30 -2.63
N GLN A 211 14.85 22.33 -3.52
CA GLN A 211 15.07 23.42 -4.47
C GLN A 211 15.23 22.84 -5.87
N VAL A 212 14.81 23.60 -6.86
CA VAL A 212 15.07 23.33 -8.28
C VAL A 212 15.63 24.58 -8.89
N GLU A 213 16.87 24.55 -9.31
CA GLU A 213 17.50 25.64 -10.04
C GLU A 213 17.59 25.32 -11.52
N GLY A 214 17.54 26.35 -12.36
CA GLY A 214 17.71 26.21 -13.80
C GLY A 214 18.88 27.06 -14.28
N LEU A 215 19.65 26.52 -15.24
CA LEU A 215 20.71 27.25 -15.94
C LEU A 215 20.51 27.14 -17.44
N VAL A 216 20.55 28.28 -18.10
CA VAL A 216 20.66 28.36 -19.56
C VAL A 216 21.89 29.21 -19.91
N LEU A 217 22.84 28.60 -20.60
CA LEU A 217 24.03 29.24 -21.11
C LEU A 217 24.04 29.06 -22.63
N GLY A 218 24.23 30.14 -23.35
CA GLY A 218 24.27 30.09 -24.82
C GLY A 218 24.40 31.48 -25.45
N GLU A 219 24.51 31.53 -26.76
CA GLU A 219 24.54 32.79 -27.49
C GLU A 219 23.17 33.45 -27.50
N ASN A 220 23.14 34.79 -27.37
CA ASN A 220 21.96 35.63 -27.49
C ASN A 220 20.81 35.31 -26.45
N ILE A 221 21.17 34.69 -25.33
CA ILE A 221 20.19 34.49 -24.23
C ILE A 221 19.90 35.82 -23.57
N SER A 222 18.62 36.11 -23.41
CA SER A 222 18.09 37.37 -22.90
C SER A 222 17.15 37.20 -21.72
N LEU A 223 16.81 38.31 -21.05
CA LEU A 223 15.81 38.33 -20.01
C LEU A 223 14.40 37.94 -20.51
N ALA A 224 14.12 38.13 -21.82
CA ALA A 224 12.90 37.68 -22.44
C ALA A 224 12.81 36.14 -22.50
N ASP A 225 13.95 35.47 -22.73
CA ASP A 225 14.02 34.00 -22.71
C ASP A 225 13.78 33.46 -21.29
N LEU A 226 14.38 34.12 -20.29
CA LEU A 226 14.10 33.78 -18.87
C LEU A 226 12.60 33.92 -18.57
N LYS A 227 12.01 35.04 -18.93
CA LYS A 227 10.56 35.28 -18.72
C LYS A 227 9.73 34.24 -19.43
N GLY A 228 9.99 33.95 -20.71
CA GLY A 228 9.25 32.98 -21.51
C GLY A 228 9.35 31.55 -20.93
N THR A 229 10.54 31.16 -20.46
CA THR A 229 10.78 29.87 -19.80
C THR A 229 9.95 29.73 -18.52
N LEU A 230 9.99 30.75 -17.65
CA LEU A 230 9.23 30.76 -16.41
C LEU A 230 7.72 30.82 -16.63
N GLU A 231 7.28 31.60 -17.61
CA GLU A 231 5.87 31.69 -17.99
C GLU A 231 5.35 30.34 -18.49
N THR A 232 6.10 29.66 -19.34
CA THR A 232 5.75 28.31 -19.83
C THR A 232 5.69 27.31 -18.68
N PHE A 233 6.70 27.31 -17.82
CA PHE A 233 6.72 26.45 -16.63
C PHE A 233 5.50 26.69 -15.72
N CYS A 234 5.20 27.95 -15.40
CA CYS A 234 4.07 28.30 -14.53
C CYS A 234 2.71 27.89 -15.14
N LYS A 235 2.55 28.05 -16.45
CA LYS A 235 1.32 27.62 -17.15
C LYS A 235 1.14 26.10 -17.16
N GLU A 236 2.23 25.36 -17.40
CA GLU A 236 2.20 23.89 -17.36
C GLU A 236 1.96 23.35 -15.94
N MET A 237 2.59 23.97 -14.94
CA MET A 237 2.51 23.51 -13.54
C MET A 237 1.19 23.90 -12.86
N PHE A 238 0.68 25.12 -13.09
CA PHE A 238 -0.43 25.69 -12.35
C PHE A 238 -1.69 25.94 -13.21
N GLY A 239 -1.61 25.72 -14.51
CA GLY A 239 -2.70 25.93 -15.45
C GLY A 239 -2.55 27.18 -16.31
N GLY A 240 -3.19 27.16 -17.48
CA GLY A 240 -2.98 28.15 -18.56
C GLY A 240 -3.43 29.58 -18.26
N SER A 241 -4.15 29.85 -17.17
CA SER A 241 -4.64 31.19 -16.78
C SER A 241 -3.69 31.93 -15.84
N VAL A 242 -2.57 31.33 -15.48
CA VAL A 242 -1.58 31.94 -14.58
C VAL A 242 -0.77 33.00 -15.31
N GLU A 243 -0.69 34.20 -14.71
CA GLU A 243 0.15 35.29 -15.16
C GLU A 243 1.36 35.45 -14.26
N ILE A 244 2.50 35.84 -14.84
CA ILE A 244 3.74 36.12 -14.10
C ILE A 244 4.10 37.60 -14.18
N ARG A 245 4.73 38.08 -13.10
CA ARG A 245 5.32 39.41 -13.02
C ARG A 245 6.75 39.29 -12.47
N LEU A 246 7.69 39.93 -13.16
CA LEU A 246 9.07 40.08 -12.68
C LEU A 246 9.20 41.39 -11.91
N ARG A 247 9.73 41.34 -10.69
CA ARG A 247 10.10 42.48 -9.87
C ARG A 247 11.61 42.55 -9.71
N PRO A 248 12.29 43.64 -10.05
CA PRO A 248 13.72 43.81 -9.75
C PRO A 248 13.99 43.54 -8.25
N SER A 249 15.00 42.75 -7.97
CA SER A 249 15.43 42.43 -6.61
C SER A 249 16.94 42.19 -6.56
N TYR A 250 17.51 42.17 -5.37
CA TYR A 250 18.93 41.88 -5.15
C TYR A 250 19.11 40.44 -4.66
N PHE A 251 20.05 39.75 -5.30
CA PHE A 251 20.54 38.45 -4.86
C PHE A 251 22.07 38.42 -4.96
N PRO A 252 22.78 37.82 -3.94
CA PRO A 252 24.25 37.90 -3.91
C PRO A 252 24.92 37.13 -5.06
N PHE A 253 24.25 36.21 -5.70
CA PHE A 253 24.83 35.35 -6.73
C PHE A 253 24.54 35.80 -8.18
N THR A 254 23.62 36.74 -8.38
CA THR A 254 23.10 37.09 -9.71
C THR A 254 22.99 38.58 -9.93
N GLU A 255 23.22 39.04 -11.18
CA GLU A 255 23.03 40.40 -11.59
C GLU A 255 22.86 40.46 -13.15
N PRO A 256 21.81 41.12 -13.68
CA PRO A 256 20.67 41.67 -12.97
C PRO A 256 19.77 40.56 -12.37
N SER A 257 19.03 40.90 -11.29
CA SER A 257 18.21 39.94 -10.57
C SER A 257 16.76 40.41 -10.48
N ALA A 258 15.83 39.44 -10.46
CA ALA A 258 14.43 39.69 -10.30
C ALA A 258 13.75 38.56 -9.53
N GLU A 259 12.75 38.90 -8.75
CA GLU A 259 11.79 37.95 -8.18
C GLU A 259 10.65 37.71 -9.15
N VAL A 260 10.06 36.53 -9.10
CA VAL A 260 8.93 36.12 -9.92
C VAL A 260 7.69 36.01 -9.04
N ASP A 261 6.71 36.86 -9.29
CA ASP A 261 5.37 36.72 -8.71
C ASP A 261 4.49 35.95 -9.69
N ILE A 262 3.65 35.06 -9.17
CA ILE A 262 2.61 34.37 -9.95
C ILE A 262 1.22 34.77 -9.45
N SER A 263 0.25 34.86 -10.35
CA SER A 263 -1.14 35.08 -9.96
C SER A 263 -1.66 33.89 -9.18
N CYS A 264 -2.45 34.16 -8.12
CA CYS A 264 -2.96 33.08 -7.26
C CYS A 264 -3.84 32.10 -8.06
N VAL A 265 -3.50 30.82 -8.01
CA VAL A 265 -4.23 29.74 -8.69
C VAL A 265 -5.64 29.50 -8.14
N ILE A 266 -5.92 29.96 -6.91
CA ILE A 266 -7.21 29.77 -6.23
C ILE A 266 -8.16 30.92 -6.54
N CYS A 267 -7.71 32.18 -6.39
CA CYS A 267 -8.58 33.35 -6.49
C CYS A 267 -8.28 34.25 -7.70
N GLY A 268 -7.29 33.92 -8.54
CA GLY A 268 -6.90 34.75 -9.69
C GLY A 268 -6.46 36.16 -9.31
N GLY A 269 -5.90 36.35 -8.10
CA GLY A 269 -5.45 37.66 -7.62
C GLY A 269 -6.52 38.51 -6.93
N LYS A 270 -7.76 38.01 -6.73
CA LYS A 270 -8.84 38.75 -6.05
C LYS A 270 -8.66 38.88 -4.53
N GLY A 271 -7.73 38.14 -3.95
CA GLY A 271 -7.51 38.05 -2.51
C GLY A 271 -8.20 36.79 -1.90
N CYS A 272 -7.44 35.98 -1.18
CA CYS A 272 -7.92 34.82 -0.44
C CYS A 272 -7.08 34.64 0.83
N ARG A 273 -7.38 33.62 1.63
CA ARG A 273 -6.65 33.36 2.89
C ARG A 273 -5.33 32.58 2.69
N VAL A 274 -5.02 32.22 1.49
CA VAL A 274 -3.79 31.46 1.14
C VAL A 274 -2.72 32.44 0.68
#